data_b6e5bfc7151f44f02a6266e9e7cb6f77
#
_entry.id   b6e5bfc7151f44f02a6266e9e7cb6f77
#
_cell.length_a   1.000
_cell.length_b   1.000
_cell.length_c   1.000
_cell.angle_alpha   90.00
_cell.angle_beta   90.00
_cell.angle_gamma   90.00
#
_symmetry.space_group_name_H-M   'P 1'
#
loop_
_entity.id
_entity.type
_entity.pdbx_description
1 polymer ?
#
loop_
_entity_poly.entity_id
_entity_poly.type
_entity_poly.pdbx_seq_one_letter_code
_entity_poly.pdbx_strand_id
1 'polypeptide(L)'
;MASEKRRFSFTNLFRRQTPKPADRTVFNMGIQERENAHMMTGPLLYNVMNQSVIGRTCITQLKQEVFRRGYVWEKAYEARCKDCGKEHKRPVQQCSRCDSTNLEIPDVKQLEYAEKFIEGYVNKSEQQFIDVLQELEDDLNVMDDAYIVMVKEYFIDGNGKIRMHRIKEVYRGDPVTMFIYSDELGQRGTKGFTCVNHRNVIHTEPHEKCDICQGSLYPVHYVNRANGEEQYFLEGEVLHFSKYSPSRLYGSSPVVTLFNSLMTLIAMENYVNSAYTKSRMPRGLLAVQTRNMDSMRSFWRGVKEKMEADPHFIPVMGIEAEGGKGGVEWIKFMDSLKEMDYISVKDDLRDRVSAFFGVSKVFMADNTTSGGLNNEGMQILVTNRAVQKAQTVYNNYVFPFLVKQFGITDWELRLPPSEEEDEIAILRKREIEVNIAASTKN
;
A
#
# COMPACT_ATOMS: atom_id res chain seq x y z
N MET A 1 -27.13 -44.91 56.61
CA MET A 1 -27.10 -43.57 56.02
C MET A 1 -25.83 -42.89 56.53
N ALA A 2 -24.72 -42.97 55.79
CA ALA A 2 -23.45 -42.38 56.12
C ALA A 2 -23.25 -41.14 55.26
N SER A 3 -23.08 -39.96 55.86
CA SER A 3 -22.88 -38.67 55.21
C SER A 3 -21.40 -38.53 54.85
N GLU A 4 -21.09 -38.57 53.60
CA GLU A 4 -19.75 -38.22 53.07
C GLU A 4 -19.49 -36.72 53.23
N LYS A 5 -18.63 -36.38 54.18
CA LYS A 5 -18.05 -35.00 54.29
C LYS A 5 -17.01 -34.83 53.19
N ARG A 6 -17.33 -34.06 52.12
CA ARG A 6 -16.37 -33.55 51.18
C ARG A 6 -15.36 -32.63 51.89
N ARG A 7 -14.13 -33.10 52.08
CA ARG A 7 -12.99 -32.29 52.52
C ARG A 7 -12.58 -31.36 51.37
N PHE A 8 -12.86 -30.07 51.51
CA PHE A 8 -12.25 -29.05 50.67
C PHE A 8 -10.76 -28.96 50.97
N SER A 9 -9.90 -29.36 50.03
CA SER A 9 -8.45 -29.23 50.13
C SER A 9 -8.01 -27.89 49.58
N PHE A 10 -7.50 -27.01 50.44
CA PHE A 10 -6.94 -25.71 50.14
C PHE A 10 -5.63 -25.72 49.31
N THR A 11 -5.07 -26.91 49.04
CA THR A 11 -3.82 -27.08 48.30
C THR A 11 -3.91 -26.79 46.80
N ASN A 12 -5.11 -26.66 46.22
CA ASN A 12 -5.28 -26.36 44.80
C ASN A 12 -5.36 -24.84 44.49
N LEU A 13 -5.45 -23.95 45.48
CA LEU A 13 -5.50 -22.51 45.29
C LEU A 13 -4.13 -21.89 45.01
N PHE A 14 -3.01 -22.58 45.24
CA PHE A 14 -1.65 -22.11 45.00
C PHE A 14 -0.89 -22.94 43.96
N ARG A 15 -1.56 -23.68 43.11
CA ARG A 15 -0.92 -24.11 41.88
C ARG A 15 -0.67 -22.85 41.06
N ARG A 16 0.54 -22.30 41.17
CA ARG A 16 1.08 -21.35 40.19
C ARG A 16 0.83 -22.02 38.85
N GLN A 17 -0.16 -21.56 38.12
CA GLN A 17 -0.19 -21.74 36.69
C GLN A 17 1.14 -21.16 36.24
N THR A 18 2.05 -22.00 35.80
CA THR A 18 3.20 -21.55 35.04
C THR A 18 2.57 -20.65 33.97
N PRO A 19 2.93 -19.35 33.90
CA PRO A 19 2.41 -18.51 32.86
C PRO A 19 2.72 -19.24 31.56
N LYS A 20 1.71 -19.57 30.79
CA LYS A 20 1.91 -19.96 29.40
C LYS A 20 2.80 -18.86 28.84
N PRO A 21 3.98 -19.19 28.28
CA PRO A 21 4.87 -18.16 27.82
C PRO A 21 4.07 -17.21 26.95
N ALA A 22 3.95 -15.95 27.41
CA ALA A 22 3.21 -14.89 26.73
C ALA A 22 3.78 -14.64 25.31
N ASP A 23 5.01 -15.09 25.11
CA ASP A 23 5.74 -15.00 23.86
C ASP A 23 5.16 -15.80 22.69
N ARG A 24 4.36 -16.84 22.95
CA ARG A 24 3.74 -17.63 21.87
C ARG A 24 2.57 -16.93 21.19
N THR A 25 1.90 -16.02 21.88
CA THR A 25 0.76 -15.26 21.30
C THR A 25 1.20 -14.06 20.48
N VAL A 26 2.40 -13.54 20.71
CA VAL A 26 2.94 -12.37 19.97
C VAL A 26 3.41 -12.76 18.57
N PHE A 27 3.81 -14.01 18.36
CA PHE A 27 4.38 -14.49 17.09
C PHE A 27 3.46 -15.44 16.31
N ASN A 28 2.26 -15.69 16.79
CA ASN A 28 1.28 -16.50 16.05
C ASN A 28 0.59 -15.65 14.97
N MET A 29 1.38 -15.19 14.04
CA MET A 29 1.09 -14.04 13.19
C MET A 29 0.90 -14.37 11.70
N GLY A 30 0.52 -15.57 11.36
CA GLY A 30 0.26 -15.96 9.98
C GLY A 30 -0.97 -15.25 9.38
N ILE A 31 -1.90 -16.05 8.86
CA ILE A 31 -3.16 -15.56 8.26
C ILE A 31 -3.97 -14.72 9.26
N GLN A 32 -3.95 -15.12 10.54
CA GLN A 32 -4.73 -14.49 11.60
C GLN A 32 -4.29 -13.06 11.91
N GLU A 33 -3.00 -12.72 11.77
CA GLU A 33 -2.55 -11.33 11.92
C GLU A 33 -3.01 -10.47 10.75
N ARG A 34 -3.01 -11.02 9.53
CA ARG A 34 -3.51 -10.30 8.36
C ARG A 34 -5.00 -9.97 8.50
N GLU A 35 -5.82 -10.91 8.95
CA GLU A 35 -7.24 -10.69 9.20
C GLU A 35 -7.47 -9.65 10.30
N ASN A 36 -6.64 -9.67 11.36
CA ASN A 36 -6.71 -8.69 12.44
C ASN A 36 -6.11 -7.32 12.07
N ALA A 37 -5.09 -7.28 11.20
CA ALA A 37 -4.49 -6.03 10.73
C ALA A 37 -5.41 -5.28 9.78
N HIS A 38 -6.15 -6.02 8.97
CA HIS A 38 -7.15 -5.48 8.06
C HIS A 38 -8.54 -5.88 8.56
N MET A 39 -9.17 -5.02 9.34
CA MET A 39 -10.56 -5.21 9.82
C MET A 39 -11.57 -5.42 8.68
N MET A 40 -11.12 -5.30 7.43
CA MET A 40 -11.90 -5.42 6.21
C MET A 40 -11.15 -6.28 5.19
N THR A 41 -11.91 -6.90 4.28
CA THR A 41 -11.33 -7.71 3.21
C THR A 41 -10.58 -6.84 2.19
N GLY A 42 -9.48 -7.35 1.64
CA GLY A 42 -8.69 -6.63 0.64
C GLY A 42 -9.51 -6.06 -0.53
N PRO A 43 -10.39 -6.84 -1.19
CA PRO A 43 -11.25 -6.32 -2.26
C PRO A 43 -12.12 -5.13 -1.84
N LEU A 44 -12.62 -5.11 -0.60
CA LEU A 44 -13.40 -3.99 -0.09
C LEU A 44 -12.54 -2.73 0.04
N LEU A 45 -11.30 -2.86 0.52
CA LEU A 45 -10.38 -1.73 0.66
C LEU A 45 -10.07 -1.08 -0.69
N TYR A 46 -9.78 -1.88 -1.72
CA TYR A 46 -9.60 -1.39 -3.09
C TYR A 46 -10.86 -0.72 -3.64
N ASN A 47 -12.03 -1.32 -3.41
CA ASN A 47 -13.29 -0.76 -3.87
C ASN A 47 -13.59 0.61 -3.23
N VAL A 48 -13.44 0.74 -1.92
CA VAL A 48 -13.63 2.02 -1.21
C VAL A 48 -12.68 3.09 -1.72
N MET A 49 -11.40 2.76 -1.91
CA MET A 49 -10.43 3.70 -2.43
C MET A 49 -10.75 4.11 -3.87
N ASN A 50 -11.14 3.18 -4.72
CA ASN A 50 -11.48 3.45 -6.13
C ASN A 50 -12.76 4.26 -6.30
N GLN A 51 -13.72 4.15 -5.37
CA GLN A 51 -14.94 4.94 -5.37
C GLN A 51 -14.71 6.37 -4.86
N SER A 52 -13.69 6.60 -4.03
CA SER A 52 -13.38 7.95 -3.52
C SER A 52 -12.51 8.71 -4.53
N VAL A 53 -13.07 9.72 -5.18
CA VAL A 53 -12.34 10.58 -6.13
C VAL A 53 -11.13 11.22 -5.44
N ILE A 54 -11.31 11.77 -4.23
CA ILE A 54 -10.24 12.43 -3.47
C ILE A 54 -9.15 11.44 -3.07
N GLY A 55 -9.54 10.27 -2.53
CA GLY A 55 -8.58 9.24 -2.14
C GLY A 55 -7.76 8.75 -3.34
N ARG A 56 -8.41 8.45 -4.46
CA ARG A 56 -7.73 8.00 -5.67
C ARG A 56 -6.82 9.06 -6.28
N THR A 57 -7.24 10.34 -6.27
CA THR A 57 -6.41 11.45 -6.72
C THR A 57 -5.14 11.56 -5.89
N CYS A 58 -5.23 11.51 -4.55
CA CYS A 58 -4.06 11.58 -3.66
C CYS A 58 -3.04 10.47 -3.98
N ILE A 59 -3.50 9.22 -4.10
CA ILE A 59 -2.62 8.08 -4.41
C ILE A 59 -1.99 8.25 -5.80
N THR A 60 -2.78 8.66 -6.79
CA THR A 60 -2.30 8.82 -8.17
C THR A 60 -1.22 9.91 -8.25
N GLN A 61 -1.43 11.06 -7.60
CA GLN A 61 -0.45 12.15 -7.58
C GLN A 61 0.83 11.72 -6.85
N LEU A 62 0.70 11.09 -5.67
CA LEU A 62 1.86 10.61 -4.92
C LEU A 62 2.69 9.61 -5.75
N LYS A 63 2.02 8.64 -6.39
CA LYS A 63 2.67 7.65 -7.25
C LYS A 63 3.40 8.28 -8.43
N GLN A 64 2.77 9.24 -9.11
CA GLN A 64 3.40 9.95 -10.22
C GLN A 64 4.64 10.72 -9.78
N GLU A 65 4.59 11.40 -8.64
CA GLU A 65 5.73 12.14 -8.12
C GLU A 65 6.87 11.22 -7.62
N VAL A 66 6.56 10.07 -7.03
CA VAL A 66 7.57 9.09 -6.59
C VAL A 66 8.43 8.62 -7.75
N PHE A 67 7.82 8.36 -8.89
CA PHE A 67 8.50 7.80 -10.08
C PHE A 67 8.73 8.81 -11.21
N ARG A 68 8.48 10.10 -10.99
CA ARG A 68 8.57 11.15 -12.01
C ARG A 68 9.89 11.18 -12.76
N ARG A 69 11.01 10.94 -12.05
CA ARG A 69 12.36 10.98 -12.60
C ARG A 69 12.91 9.62 -13.02
N GLY A 70 12.05 8.57 -12.98
CA GLY A 70 12.47 7.20 -13.25
C GLY A 70 13.47 6.68 -12.23
N TYR A 71 14.32 5.76 -12.64
CA TYR A 71 15.39 5.16 -11.85
C TYR A 71 16.73 5.36 -12.54
N VAL A 72 17.80 5.30 -11.74
CA VAL A 72 19.18 5.46 -12.22
C VAL A 72 20.08 4.38 -11.63
N TRP A 73 21.09 3.97 -12.40
CA TRP A 73 22.17 3.14 -11.91
C TRP A 73 23.29 4.02 -11.38
N GLU A 74 23.67 3.80 -10.14
CA GLU A 74 24.79 4.47 -9.48
C GLU A 74 25.86 3.47 -9.12
N LYS A 75 27.14 3.89 -9.16
CA LYS A 75 28.22 3.05 -8.70
C LYS A 75 28.13 2.81 -7.20
N ALA A 76 28.18 1.56 -6.77
CA ALA A 76 28.24 1.22 -5.34
C ALA A 76 29.52 1.77 -4.69
N TYR A 77 30.61 1.85 -5.45
CA TYR A 77 31.90 2.42 -5.05
C TYR A 77 32.64 2.99 -6.25
N GLU A 78 33.55 3.93 -6.07
CA GLU A 78 34.43 4.43 -7.11
C GLU A 78 35.69 3.54 -7.29
N ALA A 79 36.18 2.96 -6.19
CA ALA A 79 37.27 2.01 -6.20
C ALA A 79 37.13 1.01 -5.05
N ARG A 80 37.45 -0.27 -5.28
CA ARG A 80 37.50 -1.33 -4.26
C ARG A 80 38.93 -1.89 -4.21
N CYS A 81 39.48 -2.00 -3.00
CA CYS A 81 40.79 -2.59 -2.82
C CYS A 81 40.69 -4.13 -2.91
N LYS A 82 41.47 -4.75 -3.83
CA LYS A 82 41.49 -6.21 -3.96
C LYS A 82 42.14 -6.93 -2.78
N ASP A 83 43.06 -6.25 -2.09
CA ASP A 83 43.82 -6.89 -1.01
C ASP A 83 43.06 -6.91 0.34
N CYS A 84 42.29 -5.89 0.63
CA CYS A 84 41.55 -5.79 1.93
C CYS A 84 40.04 -5.64 1.80
N GLY A 85 39.50 -5.59 0.58
CA GLY A 85 38.07 -5.49 0.30
C GLY A 85 37.42 -4.13 0.64
N LYS A 86 38.23 -3.10 1.03
CA LYS A 86 37.68 -1.79 1.37
C LYS A 86 37.18 -1.06 0.16
N GLU A 87 35.93 -0.60 0.22
CA GLU A 87 35.29 0.24 -0.79
C GLU A 87 35.50 1.72 -0.49
N HIS A 88 35.78 2.48 -1.55
CA HIS A 88 36.00 3.91 -1.52
C HIS A 88 34.90 4.60 -2.34
N LYS A 89 34.16 5.52 -1.72
CA LYS A 89 33.12 6.33 -2.36
C LYS A 89 33.67 7.52 -3.18
N ARG A 90 34.98 7.75 -3.13
CA ARG A 90 35.68 8.76 -3.94
C ARG A 90 36.83 8.10 -4.67
N PRO A 91 37.23 8.62 -5.86
CA PRO A 91 38.40 8.12 -6.55
C PRO A 91 39.64 8.27 -5.66
N VAL A 92 40.38 7.18 -5.47
CA VAL A 92 41.61 7.14 -4.69
C VAL A 92 42.69 6.43 -5.49
N GLN A 93 43.96 6.80 -5.30
CA GLN A 93 45.11 6.13 -5.91
C GLN A 93 45.68 5.01 -5.02
N GLN A 94 45.45 5.09 -3.72
CA GLN A 94 45.86 4.11 -2.72
C GLN A 94 44.74 3.83 -1.74
N CYS A 95 44.67 2.59 -1.26
CA CYS A 95 43.70 2.18 -0.26
C CYS A 95 43.98 2.86 1.08
N SER A 96 43.01 3.60 1.64
CA SER A 96 43.18 4.27 2.93
C SER A 96 43.21 3.32 4.14
N ARG A 97 43.12 1.98 3.92
CA ARG A 97 43.18 0.97 4.99
C ARG A 97 44.49 0.19 5.01
N CYS A 98 45.06 -0.13 3.83
CA CYS A 98 46.23 -1.01 3.72
C CYS A 98 47.30 -0.44 2.78
N ASP A 99 47.14 0.83 2.35
CA ASP A 99 48.08 1.53 1.45
C ASP A 99 48.38 0.82 0.13
N SER A 100 47.59 -0.22 -0.23
CA SER A 100 47.71 -0.94 -1.48
C SER A 100 47.26 -0.07 -2.67
N THR A 101 47.95 -0.21 -3.80
CA THR A 101 47.58 0.39 -5.09
C THR A 101 46.75 -0.56 -5.96
N ASN A 102 46.52 -1.80 -5.48
CA ASN A 102 45.75 -2.80 -6.22
C ASN A 102 44.23 -2.53 -6.06
N LEU A 103 43.74 -1.59 -6.85
CA LEU A 103 42.34 -1.13 -6.82
C LEU A 103 41.62 -1.60 -8.08
N GLU A 104 40.36 -1.99 -7.92
CA GLU A 104 39.45 -2.28 -9.02
C GLU A 104 38.34 -1.22 -9.08
N ILE A 105 37.87 -0.95 -10.28
CA ILE A 105 36.73 -0.08 -10.57
C ILE A 105 35.50 -0.95 -10.84
N PRO A 106 34.26 -0.44 -10.67
CA PRO A 106 33.02 -1.16 -10.96
C PRO A 106 33.02 -1.73 -12.39
N ASP A 107 32.65 -3.01 -12.51
CA ASP A 107 32.56 -3.69 -13.80
C ASP A 107 31.23 -3.36 -14.50
N VAL A 108 31.31 -2.68 -15.64
CA VAL A 108 30.15 -2.29 -16.46
C VAL A 108 29.41 -3.52 -17.01
N LYS A 109 30.12 -4.63 -17.25
CA LYS A 109 29.48 -5.86 -17.76
C LYS A 109 28.43 -6.45 -16.85
N GLN A 110 28.50 -6.17 -15.54
CA GLN A 110 27.48 -6.59 -14.61
C GLN A 110 26.12 -5.97 -14.91
N LEU A 111 26.08 -4.78 -15.53
CA LEU A 111 24.84 -4.08 -15.87
C LEU A 111 24.19 -4.60 -17.15
N GLU A 112 24.96 -5.08 -18.13
CA GLU A 112 24.47 -5.36 -19.48
C GLU A 112 23.16 -6.19 -19.51
N TYR A 113 23.10 -7.22 -18.67
CA TYR A 113 21.91 -8.06 -18.62
C TYR A 113 20.74 -7.38 -17.88
N ALA A 114 21.01 -6.74 -16.75
CA ALA A 114 19.98 -6.12 -15.93
C ALA A 114 19.40 -4.87 -16.62
N GLU A 115 20.25 -4.06 -17.23
CA GLU A 115 19.85 -2.87 -17.99
C GLU A 115 18.94 -3.26 -19.16
N LYS A 116 19.38 -4.20 -19.98
CA LYS A 116 18.59 -4.71 -21.11
C LYS A 116 17.27 -5.33 -20.66
N PHE A 117 17.24 -5.97 -19.49
CA PHE A 117 16.01 -6.55 -18.93
C PHE A 117 15.04 -5.46 -18.45
N ILE A 118 15.55 -4.45 -17.74
CA ILE A 118 14.72 -3.39 -17.12
C ILE A 118 14.24 -2.36 -18.18
N GLU A 119 15.03 -2.09 -19.23
CA GLU A 119 14.65 -1.20 -20.32
C GLU A 119 13.61 -1.80 -21.27
N GLY A 120 13.50 -3.14 -21.29
CA GLY A 120 12.51 -3.86 -22.08
C GLY A 120 11.20 -4.08 -21.33
N TYR A 121 10.37 -4.96 -21.89
CA TYR A 121 9.23 -5.49 -21.17
C TYR A 121 9.70 -6.50 -20.13
N VAL A 122 9.31 -6.26 -18.86
CA VAL A 122 9.75 -7.10 -17.75
C VAL A 122 8.91 -8.35 -17.54
N ASN A 123 7.81 -8.50 -18.27
CA ASN A 123 6.94 -9.66 -18.21
C ASN A 123 6.15 -9.87 -19.52
N LYS A 124 5.42 -11.00 -19.59
CA LYS A 124 4.59 -11.36 -20.74
C LYS A 124 3.36 -10.48 -20.94
N SER A 125 2.99 -9.68 -19.94
CA SER A 125 1.91 -8.70 -20.05
C SER A 125 2.39 -7.39 -20.71
N GLU A 126 3.61 -7.37 -21.27
CA GLU A 126 4.19 -6.22 -21.94
C GLU A 126 4.29 -4.97 -21.03
N GLN A 127 4.47 -5.17 -19.72
CA GLN A 127 4.66 -4.07 -18.78
C GLN A 127 6.13 -3.64 -18.75
N GLN A 128 6.35 -2.34 -18.64
CA GLN A 128 7.65 -1.78 -18.29
C GLN A 128 7.91 -1.93 -16.80
N PHE A 129 9.17 -1.87 -16.40
CA PHE A 129 9.53 -1.97 -14.98
C PHE A 129 8.87 -0.90 -14.13
N ILE A 130 8.74 0.32 -14.66
CA ILE A 130 8.10 1.44 -13.99
C ILE A 130 6.62 1.18 -13.72
N ASP A 131 5.92 0.48 -14.62
CA ASP A 131 4.51 0.13 -14.45
C ASP A 131 4.32 -0.81 -13.26
N VAL A 132 5.19 -1.82 -13.14
CA VAL A 132 5.19 -2.74 -11.99
C VAL A 132 5.44 -1.99 -10.69
N LEU A 133 6.40 -1.05 -10.67
CA LEU A 133 6.67 -0.22 -9.47
C LEU A 133 5.48 0.65 -9.09
N GLN A 134 4.76 1.20 -10.08
CA GLN A 134 3.55 1.99 -9.84
C GLN A 134 2.40 1.15 -9.26
N GLU A 135 2.24 -0.08 -9.71
CA GLU A 135 1.26 -1.02 -9.14
C GLU A 135 1.60 -1.38 -7.68
N LEU A 136 2.87 -1.59 -7.37
CA LEU A 136 3.34 -1.84 -6.00
C LEU A 136 3.08 -0.63 -5.08
N GLU A 137 3.24 0.60 -5.58
CA GLU A 137 2.94 1.81 -4.80
C GLU A 137 1.42 1.97 -4.56
N ASP A 138 0.57 1.56 -5.52
CA ASP A 138 -0.88 1.49 -5.29
C ASP A 138 -1.20 0.51 -4.14
N ASP A 139 -0.57 -0.66 -4.13
CA ASP A 139 -0.76 -1.67 -3.08
C ASP A 139 -0.33 -1.16 -1.70
N LEU A 140 0.83 -0.49 -1.62
CA LEU A 140 1.31 0.12 -0.38
C LEU A 140 0.35 1.18 0.16
N ASN A 141 -0.28 1.96 -0.71
CA ASN A 141 -1.20 3.01 -0.31
C ASN A 141 -2.62 2.50 -0.01
N VAL A 142 -2.98 1.29 -0.45
CA VAL A 142 -4.28 0.68 -0.16
C VAL A 142 -4.19 -0.36 0.96
N MET A 143 -3.25 -1.29 0.86
CA MET A 143 -3.13 -2.45 1.75
C MET A 143 -1.99 -2.32 2.76
N ASP A 144 -0.99 -1.47 2.47
CA ASP A 144 0.32 -1.44 3.15
C ASP A 144 1.10 -2.77 3.04
N ASP A 145 0.73 -3.62 2.12
CA ASP A 145 1.41 -4.86 1.77
C ASP A 145 1.65 -4.88 0.27
N ALA A 146 2.90 -4.95 -0.16
CA ALA A 146 3.25 -5.08 -1.56
C ALA A 146 4.18 -6.28 -1.78
N TYR A 147 3.97 -6.99 -2.89
CA TYR A 147 4.73 -8.17 -3.24
C TYR A 147 5.29 -8.03 -4.65
N ILE A 148 6.61 -8.03 -4.78
CA ILE A 148 7.27 -8.17 -6.08
C ILE A 148 7.65 -9.62 -6.28
N VAL A 149 7.19 -10.20 -7.40
CA VAL A 149 7.40 -11.60 -7.74
C VAL A 149 8.35 -11.70 -8.91
N MET A 150 9.40 -12.50 -8.78
CA MET A 150 10.36 -12.79 -9.82
C MET A 150 10.21 -14.23 -10.29
N VAL A 151 9.88 -14.40 -11.56
CA VAL A 151 9.89 -15.69 -12.23
C VAL A 151 11.34 -15.99 -12.64
N LYS A 152 11.88 -17.07 -12.11
CA LYS A 152 13.27 -17.48 -12.32
C LYS A 152 13.37 -18.77 -13.13
N GLU A 153 14.34 -18.81 -14.01
CA GLU A 153 14.82 -20.03 -14.62
C GLU A 153 16.00 -20.55 -13.80
N TYR A 154 15.90 -21.79 -13.36
CA TYR A 154 16.89 -22.44 -12.52
C TYR A 154 17.73 -23.41 -13.33
N PHE A 155 19.05 -23.30 -13.19
CA PHE A 155 19.99 -24.26 -13.74
C PHE A 155 20.38 -25.24 -12.63
N ILE A 156 19.98 -26.50 -12.80
CA ILE A 156 20.07 -27.56 -11.81
C ILE A 156 21.22 -28.50 -12.21
N ASP A 157 22.04 -28.91 -11.24
CA ASP A 157 23.09 -29.91 -11.46
C ASP A 157 22.52 -31.34 -11.49
N GLY A 158 23.39 -32.33 -11.80
CA GLY A 158 23.00 -33.74 -11.84
C GLY A 158 22.50 -34.30 -10.51
N ASN A 159 22.70 -33.60 -9.40
CA ASN A 159 22.22 -33.98 -8.06
C ASN A 159 20.92 -33.26 -7.68
N GLY A 160 20.30 -32.50 -8.58
CA GLY A 160 19.06 -31.76 -8.34
C GLY A 160 19.23 -30.46 -7.55
N LYS A 161 20.47 -29.96 -7.34
CA LYS A 161 20.73 -28.71 -6.64
C LYS A 161 20.78 -27.53 -7.60
N ILE A 162 20.20 -26.39 -7.20
CA ILE A 162 20.28 -25.13 -7.95
C ILE A 162 21.73 -24.64 -7.89
N ARG A 163 22.36 -24.45 -9.08
CA ARG A 163 23.67 -23.84 -9.21
C ARG A 163 23.59 -22.36 -9.52
N MET A 164 22.65 -22.00 -10.39
CA MET A 164 22.49 -20.64 -10.89
C MET A 164 21.02 -20.40 -11.20
N HIS A 165 20.61 -19.16 -11.19
CA HIS A 165 19.30 -18.75 -11.68
C HIS A 165 19.41 -17.53 -12.58
N ARG A 166 18.42 -17.35 -13.44
CA ARG A 166 18.25 -16.18 -14.29
C ARG A 166 16.85 -15.67 -14.12
N ILE A 167 16.67 -14.35 -13.92
CA ILE A 167 15.37 -13.72 -13.85
C ILE A 167 14.79 -13.65 -15.25
N LYS A 168 13.60 -14.21 -15.46
CA LYS A 168 12.87 -14.13 -16.73
C LYS A 168 11.81 -13.07 -16.76
N GLU A 169 11.10 -12.92 -15.65
CA GLU A 169 9.96 -12.02 -15.56
C GLU A 169 9.86 -11.44 -14.16
N VAL A 170 9.30 -10.23 -14.08
CA VAL A 170 8.99 -9.55 -12.83
C VAL A 170 7.53 -9.10 -12.88
N TYR A 171 6.77 -9.45 -11.84
CA TYR A 171 5.37 -9.13 -11.69
C TYR A 171 5.07 -8.49 -10.33
N ARG A 172 3.98 -7.76 -10.29
CA ARG A 172 3.28 -7.46 -9.04
C ARG A 172 2.58 -8.73 -8.54
N GLY A 173 2.82 -9.13 -7.28
CA GLY A 173 2.01 -10.12 -6.60
C GLY A 173 0.77 -9.47 -5.98
N ASP A 174 -0.42 -10.01 -6.25
CA ASP A 174 -1.65 -9.47 -5.67
C ASP A 174 -1.65 -9.64 -4.13
N PRO A 175 -1.65 -8.57 -3.34
CA PRO A 175 -1.65 -8.66 -1.88
C PRO A 175 -2.93 -9.32 -1.31
N VAL A 176 -3.99 -9.46 -2.10
CA VAL A 176 -5.20 -10.18 -1.67
C VAL A 176 -4.96 -11.70 -1.64
N THR A 177 -4.18 -12.23 -2.57
CA THR A 177 -3.96 -13.68 -2.75
C THR A 177 -2.59 -14.16 -2.29
N MET A 178 -1.62 -13.24 -2.12
CA MET A 178 -0.28 -13.54 -1.65
C MET A 178 -0.22 -13.59 -0.12
N PHE A 179 0.38 -14.65 0.43
CA PHE A 179 0.56 -14.83 1.86
C PHE A 179 2.00 -15.19 2.20
N ILE A 180 2.43 -14.75 3.38
CA ILE A 180 3.69 -15.18 3.96
C ILE A 180 3.49 -16.61 4.48
N TYR A 181 4.33 -17.54 4.02
CA TYR A 181 4.29 -18.92 4.49
C TYR A 181 5.26 -19.10 5.65
N SER A 182 4.73 -18.97 6.87
CA SER A 182 5.51 -19.01 8.12
C SER A 182 5.00 -20.09 9.07
N ASP A 183 5.83 -20.47 10.02
CA ASP A 183 5.43 -21.31 11.14
C ASP A 183 4.64 -20.52 12.21
N GLU A 184 4.31 -21.18 13.32
CA GLU A 184 3.60 -20.57 14.45
C GLU A 184 4.37 -19.41 15.12
N LEU A 185 5.69 -19.32 14.91
CA LEU A 185 6.57 -18.28 15.42
C LEU A 185 6.79 -17.14 14.41
N GLY A 186 6.15 -17.19 13.25
CA GLY A 186 6.32 -16.21 12.19
C GLY A 186 7.62 -16.39 11.36
N GLN A 187 8.35 -17.50 11.55
CA GLN A 187 9.57 -17.77 10.80
C GLN A 187 9.24 -18.36 9.43
N ARG A 188 9.84 -17.80 8.39
CA ARG A 188 9.71 -18.29 7.01
C ARG A 188 10.71 -19.40 6.74
N GLY A 189 10.36 -20.34 5.84
CA GLY A 189 11.24 -21.40 5.41
C GLY A 189 11.33 -22.61 6.35
N THR A 190 10.56 -22.62 7.44
CA THR A 190 10.58 -23.71 8.43
C THR A 190 9.38 -24.65 8.31
N LYS A 191 8.24 -24.12 7.83
CA LYS A 191 6.94 -24.82 7.83
C LYS A 191 6.81 -25.87 6.72
N GLY A 192 7.48 -25.67 5.59
CA GLY A 192 7.35 -26.60 4.47
C GLY A 192 8.36 -26.34 3.36
N PHE A 193 8.48 -27.34 2.50
CA PHE A 193 9.46 -27.42 1.44
C PHE A 193 8.80 -27.78 0.12
N THR A 194 9.31 -27.25 -0.99
CA THR A 194 8.87 -27.61 -2.35
C THR A 194 10.05 -27.75 -3.29
N CYS A 195 9.87 -28.41 -4.42
CA CYS A 195 10.91 -28.49 -5.44
C CYS A 195 10.70 -27.46 -6.56
N VAL A 196 11.74 -27.23 -7.35
CA VAL A 196 11.71 -26.28 -8.47
C VAL A 196 10.65 -26.64 -9.52
N ASN A 197 10.42 -27.92 -9.76
CA ASN A 197 9.52 -28.41 -10.82
C ASN A 197 8.07 -28.60 -10.38
N HIS A 198 7.80 -28.74 -9.08
CA HIS A 198 6.47 -29.03 -8.54
C HIS A 198 6.07 -27.99 -7.49
N ARG A 199 5.75 -26.78 -7.95
CA ARG A 199 5.45 -25.60 -7.11
C ARG A 199 4.09 -25.62 -6.43
N ASN A 200 3.25 -26.57 -6.77
CA ASN A 200 1.92 -26.78 -6.19
C ASN A 200 1.91 -27.91 -5.12
N VAL A 201 3.07 -28.55 -4.90
CA VAL A 201 3.20 -29.64 -3.92
C VAL A 201 4.10 -29.16 -2.77
N ILE A 202 3.61 -29.34 -1.54
CA ILE A 202 4.36 -29.02 -0.32
C ILE A 202 4.67 -30.28 0.47
N HIS A 203 5.89 -30.35 0.96
CA HIS A 203 6.37 -31.38 1.88
C HIS A 203 6.53 -30.74 3.26
N THR A 204 5.81 -31.24 4.27
CA THR A 204 5.85 -30.71 5.65
C THR A 204 6.97 -31.29 6.48
N GLU A 205 7.47 -32.44 6.10
CA GLU A 205 8.63 -33.07 6.75
C GLU A 205 9.92 -32.75 6.00
N PRO A 206 11.06 -32.62 6.65
CA PRO A 206 12.34 -32.34 6.03
C PRO A 206 12.86 -33.57 5.27
N HIS A 207 12.26 -33.88 4.14
CA HIS A 207 12.79 -34.84 3.18
C HIS A 207 13.87 -34.16 2.33
N GLU A 208 14.91 -34.89 1.98
CA GLU A 208 15.96 -34.34 1.12
C GLU A 208 15.53 -34.24 -0.35
N LYS A 209 14.53 -35.02 -0.77
CA LYS A 209 14.11 -35.14 -2.17
C LYS A 209 12.61 -35.12 -2.36
N CYS A 210 12.18 -34.56 -3.46
CA CYS A 210 10.78 -34.55 -3.88
C CYS A 210 10.28 -35.95 -4.24
N ASP A 211 9.14 -36.36 -3.72
CA ASP A 211 8.55 -37.68 -3.97
C ASP A 211 8.21 -37.94 -5.45
N ILE A 212 7.97 -36.85 -6.22
CA ILE A 212 7.54 -36.96 -7.63
C ILE A 212 8.74 -37.04 -8.57
N CYS A 213 9.72 -36.15 -8.43
CA CYS A 213 10.82 -36.03 -9.41
C CYS A 213 12.21 -36.31 -8.82
N GLN A 214 12.30 -36.67 -7.53
CA GLN A 214 13.57 -36.91 -6.81
C GLN A 214 14.54 -35.69 -6.81
N GLY A 215 14.07 -34.51 -7.22
CA GLY A 215 14.84 -33.27 -7.13
C GLY A 215 14.97 -32.76 -5.70
N SER A 216 15.94 -31.88 -5.46
CA SER A 216 16.13 -31.26 -4.13
C SER A 216 14.94 -30.41 -3.72
N LEU A 217 14.61 -30.43 -2.43
CA LEU A 217 13.59 -29.61 -1.81
C LEU A 217 14.21 -28.32 -1.26
N TYR A 218 13.46 -27.25 -1.35
CA TYR A 218 13.85 -25.92 -0.89
C TYR A 218 12.78 -25.32 0.00
N PRO A 219 13.15 -24.51 1.01
CA PRO A 219 12.21 -23.90 1.93
C PRO A 219 11.25 -22.95 1.22
N VAL A 220 9.99 -23.01 1.61
CA VAL A 220 8.91 -22.14 1.11
C VAL A 220 8.81 -20.92 1.98
N HIS A 221 8.81 -19.73 1.36
CA HIS A 221 8.70 -18.45 2.05
C HIS A 221 7.35 -17.76 1.83
N TYR A 222 6.71 -17.98 0.67
CA TYR A 222 5.43 -17.36 0.32
C TYR A 222 4.53 -18.36 -0.41
N VAL A 223 3.24 -18.09 -0.37
CA VAL A 223 2.22 -18.86 -1.09
C VAL A 223 1.24 -17.90 -1.75
N ASN A 224 0.91 -18.16 -3.02
CA ASN A 224 -0.21 -17.53 -3.69
C ASN A 224 -1.41 -18.48 -3.66
N ARG A 225 -2.55 -17.99 -3.19
CA ARG A 225 -3.82 -18.69 -3.13
C ARG A 225 -4.82 -18.01 -4.04
N ALA A 226 -4.79 -18.37 -5.29
CA ALA A 226 -5.69 -17.83 -6.30
C ALA A 226 -6.53 -18.95 -6.92
N ASN A 227 -7.82 -18.70 -7.12
CA ASN A 227 -8.75 -19.61 -7.81
C ASN A 227 -8.81 -21.06 -7.25
N GLY A 228 -8.52 -21.21 -5.95
CA GLY A 228 -8.51 -22.53 -5.30
C GLY A 228 -7.22 -23.32 -5.49
N GLU A 229 -6.23 -22.76 -6.18
CA GLU A 229 -4.91 -23.35 -6.35
C GLU A 229 -3.89 -22.68 -5.43
N GLU A 230 -2.90 -23.44 -4.95
CA GLU A 230 -1.79 -22.93 -4.18
C GLU A 230 -0.49 -23.03 -4.98
N GLN A 231 0.21 -21.92 -5.09
CA GLN A 231 1.54 -21.86 -5.68
C GLN A 231 2.55 -21.39 -4.64
N TYR A 232 3.57 -22.20 -4.41
CA TYR A 232 4.59 -21.94 -3.39
C TYR A 232 5.85 -21.31 -4.00
N PHE A 233 6.38 -20.30 -3.30
CA PHE A 233 7.56 -19.55 -3.71
C PHE A 233 8.72 -19.79 -2.76
N LEU A 234 9.91 -19.95 -3.35
CA LEU A 234 11.16 -20.14 -2.65
C LEU A 234 11.74 -18.81 -2.15
N GLU A 235 12.76 -18.91 -1.32
CA GLU A 235 13.56 -17.75 -0.93
C GLU A 235 14.09 -17.01 -2.16
N GLY A 236 13.97 -15.69 -2.14
CA GLY A 236 14.46 -14.82 -3.21
C GLY A 236 13.60 -14.77 -4.47
N GLU A 237 12.45 -15.46 -4.54
CA GLU A 237 11.49 -15.32 -5.64
C GLU A 237 10.47 -14.22 -5.39
N VAL A 238 10.18 -13.94 -4.13
CA VAL A 238 9.23 -12.90 -3.72
C VAL A 238 9.89 -12.03 -2.66
N LEU A 239 9.69 -10.72 -2.77
CA LEU A 239 9.92 -9.77 -1.71
C LEU A 239 8.58 -9.20 -1.28
N HIS A 240 8.27 -9.32 0.01
CA HIS A 240 7.19 -8.59 0.68
C HIS A 240 7.76 -7.40 1.43
N PHE A 241 7.09 -6.26 1.32
CA PHE A 241 7.47 -5.04 2.03
C PHE A 241 6.26 -4.17 2.32
N SER A 242 6.39 -3.32 3.35
CA SER A 242 5.37 -2.36 3.79
C SER A 242 5.98 -0.97 3.94
N LYS A 243 5.15 0.05 3.93
CA LYS A 243 5.54 1.46 3.99
C LYS A 243 5.14 2.12 5.31
N TYR A 244 3.95 1.81 5.81
CA TYR A 244 3.39 2.42 7.02
C TYR A 244 3.65 1.59 8.27
N SER A 245 3.82 0.28 8.13
CA SER A 245 3.99 -0.67 9.22
C SER A 245 5.19 -1.60 9.05
N PRO A 246 6.42 -1.07 8.88
CA PRO A 246 7.60 -1.88 8.51
C PRO A 246 8.04 -2.88 9.57
N SER A 247 7.58 -2.72 10.82
CA SER A 247 7.94 -3.61 11.94
C SER A 247 6.98 -4.79 12.14
N ARG A 248 5.92 -4.87 11.35
CA ARG A 248 4.93 -5.95 11.41
C ARG A 248 5.18 -7.01 10.35
N LEU A 249 4.65 -8.20 10.57
CA LEU A 249 4.69 -9.26 9.56
C LEU A 249 3.84 -8.87 8.34
N TYR A 250 2.65 -8.31 8.58
CA TYR A 250 1.79 -7.71 7.57
C TYR A 250 1.57 -6.22 7.85
N GLY A 251 1.35 -5.46 6.81
CA GLY A 251 1.05 -4.04 6.87
C GLY A 251 -0.29 -3.73 7.54
N SER A 252 -0.52 -2.46 7.81
CA SER A 252 -1.79 -1.94 8.32
C SER A 252 -2.36 -0.95 7.32
N SER A 253 -3.46 -1.33 6.67
CA SER A 253 -4.04 -0.56 5.57
C SER A 253 -4.32 0.90 5.95
N PRO A 254 -3.80 1.87 5.19
CA PRO A 254 -4.18 3.28 5.31
C PRO A 254 -5.68 3.51 5.14
N VAL A 255 -6.33 2.73 4.27
CA VAL A 255 -7.76 2.84 3.98
C VAL A 255 -8.60 2.52 5.21
N VAL A 256 -8.18 1.56 6.04
CA VAL A 256 -8.88 1.27 7.31
C VAL A 256 -8.85 2.49 8.24
N THR A 257 -7.71 3.18 8.33
CA THR A 257 -7.59 4.41 9.14
C THR A 257 -8.48 5.53 8.60
N LEU A 258 -8.56 5.68 7.28
CA LEU A 258 -9.33 6.71 6.61
C LEU A 258 -10.79 6.31 6.31
N PHE A 259 -11.21 5.10 6.69
CA PHE A 259 -12.46 4.49 6.23
C PHE A 259 -13.68 5.40 6.41
N ASN A 260 -13.87 5.93 7.60
CA ASN A 260 -15.01 6.81 7.88
C ASN A 260 -14.98 8.10 7.04
N SER A 261 -13.80 8.69 6.83
CA SER A 261 -13.66 9.90 6.01
C SER A 261 -13.97 9.60 4.54
N LEU A 262 -13.45 8.50 4.00
CA LEU A 262 -13.70 8.08 2.63
C LEU A 262 -15.17 7.72 2.40
N MET A 263 -15.77 6.95 3.31
CA MET A 263 -17.18 6.58 3.21
C MET A 263 -18.10 7.80 3.32
N THR A 264 -17.76 8.78 4.17
CA THR A 264 -18.53 10.03 4.26
C THR A 264 -18.44 10.82 2.95
N LEU A 265 -17.25 10.95 2.34
CA LEU A 265 -17.08 11.59 1.04
C LEU A 265 -17.90 10.90 -0.05
N ILE A 266 -17.85 9.57 -0.13
CA ILE A 266 -18.65 8.78 -1.09
C ILE A 266 -20.15 8.98 -0.84
N ALA A 267 -20.60 8.96 0.42
CA ALA A 267 -21.98 9.18 0.77
C ALA A 267 -22.47 10.61 0.40
N MET A 268 -21.62 11.63 0.62
CA MET A 268 -21.89 13.01 0.23
C MET A 268 -22.04 13.15 -1.29
N GLU A 269 -21.15 12.55 -2.07
CA GLU A 269 -21.22 12.54 -3.53
C GLU A 269 -22.47 11.81 -4.05
N ASN A 270 -22.79 10.65 -3.46
CA ASN A 270 -24.00 9.89 -3.78
C ASN A 270 -25.28 10.67 -3.42
N TYR A 271 -25.27 11.40 -2.32
CA TYR A 271 -26.39 12.24 -1.92
C TYR A 271 -26.62 13.36 -2.95
N VAL A 272 -25.56 14.08 -3.32
CA VAL A 272 -25.64 15.12 -4.36
C VAL A 272 -26.09 14.54 -5.69
N ASN A 273 -25.50 13.43 -6.14
CA ASN A 273 -25.90 12.76 -7.36
C ASN A 273 -27.39 12.35 -7.33
N SER A 274 -27.86 11.78 -6.22
CA SER A 274 -29.27 11.41 -6.06
C SER A 274 -30.21 12.63 -6.05
N ALA A 275 -29.73 13.77 -5.53
CA ALA A 275 -30.49 15.02 -5.55
C ALA A 275 -30.70 15.54 -6.98
N TYR A 276 -29.67 15.43 -7.83
CA TYR A 276 -29.75 15.89 -9.22
C TYR A 276 -30.45 14.91 -10.13
N THR A 277 -30.21 13.60 -9.96
CA THR A 277 -30.74 12.57 -10.89
C THR A 277 -32.16 12.10 -10.57
N LYS A 278 -32.51 12.07 -9.27
CA LYS A 278 -33.79 11.49 -8.85
C LYS A 278 -34.75 12.50 -8.23
N SER A 279 -34.34 13.78 -8.08
CA SER A 279 -35.11 14.85 -7.40
C SER A 279 -35.79 14.40 -6.09
N ARG A 280 -35.28 13.34 -5.46
CA ARG A 280 -35.86 12.65 -4.29
C ARG A 280 -35.47 13.33 -2.99
N MET A 281 -35.65 14.63 -2.91
CA MET A 281 -35.58 15.25 -1.59
C MET A 281 -36.96 15.65 -1.14
N PRO A 282 -37.62 14.88 -0.28
CA PRO A 282 -38.67 15.43 0.52
C PRO A 282 -38.02 16.41 1.53
N ARG A 283 -37.78 17.63 1.07
CA ARG A 283 -37.22 18.70 1.91
C ARG A 283 -38.20 19.13 3.03
N GLY A 284 -39.35 18.52 3.09
CA GLY A 284 -40.33 18.82 4.08
C GLY A 284 -41.56 17.89 4.00
N LEU A 285 -42.42 18.02 5.00
CA LEU A 285 -43.74 17.41 5.05
C LEU A 285 -44.79 18.48 4.73
N LEU A 286 -45.64 18.15 3.78
CA LEU A 286 -46.84 18.94 3.56
C LEU A 286 -47.87 18.48 4.62
N ALA A 287 -48.07 19.25 5.68
CA ALA A 287 -49.11 18.97 6.65
C ALA A 287 -50.45 19.42 6.08
N VAL A 288 -51.31 18.44 5.83
CA VAL A 288 -52.64 18.68 5.27
C VAL A 288 -53.68 18.27 6.27
N GLN A 289 -54.58 19.18 6.58
CA GLN A 289 -55.76 18.86 7.39
C GLN A 289 -56.81 18.17 6.52
N THR A 290 -57.05 16.88 6.76
CA THR A 290 -58.04 16.08 6.01
C THR A 290 -58.87 15.25 6.99
N ARG A 291 -60.15 15.07 6.66
CA ARG A 291 -61.04 14.19 7.40
C ARG A 291 -61.01 12.74 6.92
N ASN A 292 -60.42 12.49 5.75
CA ASN A 292 -60.39 11.15 5.16
C ASN A 292 -58.94 10.67 4.89
N MET A 293 -58.43 9.80 5.76
CA MET A 293 -57.09 9.24 5.70
C MET A 293 -56.90 8.26 4.54
N ASP A 294 -57.94 7.59 4.07
CA ASP A 294 -57.81 6.60 2.99
C ASP A 294 -57.68 7.30 1.64
N SER A 295 -58.40 8.38 1.43
CA SER A 295 -58.22 9.25 0.26
C SER A 295 -56.80 9.84 0.19
N MET A 296 -56.26 10.19 1.35
CA MET A 296 -54.88 10.69 1.47
C MET A 296 -53.86 9.62 1.11
N ARG A 297 -54.01 8.39 1.60
CA ARG A 297 -53.10 7.27 1.27
C ARG A 297 -53.12 6.94 -0.23
N SER A 298 -54.30 6.95 -0.86
CA SER A 298 -54.43 6.70 -2.31
C SER A 298 -53.76 7.81 -3.14
N PHE A 299 -53.94 9.07 -2.72
CA PHE A 299 -53.28 10.24 -3.30
C PHE A 299 -51.74 10.13 -3.21
N TRP A 300 -51.20 9.83 -2.01
CA TRP A 300 -49.77 9.67 -1.84
C TRP A 300 -49.16 8.57 -2.69
N ARG A 301 -49.88 7.45 -2.89
CA ARG A 301 -49.42 6.38 -3.80
C ARG A 301 -49.28 6.89 -5.22
N GLY A 302 -50.27 7.60 -5.73
CA GLY A 302 -50.21 8.19 -7.07
C GLY A 302 -49.15 9.30 -7.24
N VAL A 303 -48.93 10.08 -6.20
CA VAL A 303 -47.87 11.09 -6.15
C VAL A 303 -46.49 10.41 -6.22
N LYS A 304 -46.30 9.35 -5.44
CA LYS A 304 -45.04 8.59 -5.43
C LYS A 304 -44.70 8.00 -6.81
N GLU A 305 -45.70 7.39 -7.46
CA GLU A 305 -45.54 6.84 -8.83
C GLU A 305 -45.16 7.93 -9.83
N LYS A 306 -45.78 9.10 -9.78
CA LYS A 306 -45.47 10.24 -10.66
C LYS A 306 -44.10 10.84 -10.36
N MET A 307 -43.70 10.93 -9.07
CA MET A 307 -42.36 11.38 -8.70
C MET A 307 -41.27 10.38 -9.11
N GLU A 308 -41.58 9.10 -9.21
CA GLU A 308 -40.66 8.09 -9.74
C GLU A 308 -40.52 8.19 -11.25
N ALA A 309 -41.58 8.57 -11.97
CA ALA A 309 -41.59 8.73 -13.41
C ALA A 309 -40.99 10.09 -13.85
N ASP A 310 -41.30 11.17 -13.15
CA ASP A 310 -40.80 12.51 -13.45
C ASP A 310 -40.09 13.11 -12.21
N PRO A 311 -38.77 13.23 -12.23
CA PRO A 311 -37.98 13.80 -11.13
C PRO A 311 -38.32 15.26 -10.79
N HIS A 312 -38.89 16.01 -11.72
CA HIS A 312 -39.26 17.41 -11.55
C HIS A 312 -40.75 17.61 -11.18
N PHE A 313 -41.50 16.54 -11.02
CA PHE A 313 -42.91 16.61 -10.65
C PHE A 313 -43.10 17.26 -9.28
N ILE A 314 -43.82 18.38 -9.23
CA ILE A 314 -44.21 19.05 -8.00
C ILE A 314 -45.63 18.63 -7.67
N PRO A 315 -45.84 17.88 -6.59
CA PRO A 315 -47.19 17.50 -6.17
C PRO A 315 -47.95 18.72 -5.67
N VAL A 316 -49.05 19.07 -6.34
CA VAL A 316 -49.98 20.13 -5.90
C VAL A 316 -51.27 19.46 -5.45
N MET A 317 -51.66 19.68 -4.21
CA MET A 317 -52.88 19.16 -3.62
C MET A 317 -53.85 20.28 -3.39
N GLY A 318 -55.03 20.16 -3.98
CA GLY A 318 -56.17 21.04 -3.65
C GLY A 318 -56.85 20.53 -2.39
N ILE A 319 -57.07 21.43 -1.44
CA ILE A 319 -57.77 21.14 -0.17
C ILE A 319 -59.08 21.94 -0.15
N GLU A 320 -60.21 21.24 -0.03
CA GLU A 320 -61.47 21.91 0.26
C GLU A 320 -61.51 22.28 1.77
N ALA A 321 -61.56 23.56 2.03
CA ALA A 321 -61.68 24.09 3.40
C ALA A 321 -63.15 24.32 3.73
N GLU A 322 -63.72 23.45 4.54
CA GLU A 322 -64.98 23.77 5.20
C GLU A 322 -64.75 24.87 6.25
N GLY A 323 -65.30 26.07 6.00
CA GLY A 323 -65.25 27.19 6.94
C GLY A 323 -64.17 28.24 6.62
N GLY A 324 -63.59 28.25 5.44
CA GLY A 324 -62.80 29.39 4.95
C GLY A 324 -61.39 29.59 5.51
N LYS A 325 -60.86 28.63 6.28
CA LYS A 325 -59.48 28.64 6.78
C LYS A 325 -58.80 27.26 6.60
N GLY A 326 -58.57 26.91 5.36
CA GLY A 326 -57.68 25.78 5.07
C GLY A 326 -56.23 26.23 5.08
N GLY A 327 -55.44 25.75 5.98
CA GLY A 327 -53.99 26.03 6.02
C GLY A 327 -53.22 24.87 5.40
N VAL A 328 -52.36 25.18 4.45
CA VAL A 328 -51.32 24.29 4.00
C VAL A 328 -50.04 24.76 4.66
N GLU A 329 -49.45 23.91 5.47
CA GLU A 329 -48.18 24.21 6.12
C GLU A 329 -47.10 23.33 5.55
N TRP A 330 -46.01 23.93 5.13
CA TRP A 330 -44.83 23.25 4.68
C TRP A 330 -43.85 23.13 5.85
N ILE A 331 -43.73 21.92 6.39
CA ILE A 331 -42.76 21.62 7.46
C ILE A 331 -41.45 21.15 6.83
N LYS A 332 -40.42 21.96 6.91
CA LYS A 332 -39.08 21.65 6.41
C LYS A 332 -38.42 20.63 7.34
N PHE A 333 -37.99 19.47 6.80
CA PHE A 333 -37.31 18.43 7.58
C PHE A 333 -35.81 18.41 7.37
N MET A 334 -35.34 18.86 6.21
CA MET A 334 -33.93 18.83 5.88
C MET A 334 -33.47 20.22 5.44
N ASP A 335 -32.28 20.57 5.89
CA ASP A 335 -31.64 21.78 5.51
C ASP A 335 -31.14 21.67 4.05
N SER A 336 -30.99 22.82 3.39
CA SER A 336 -30.36 22.86 2.06
C SER A 336 -28.89 22.44 2.16
N LEU A 337 -28.27 22.01 1.05
CA LEU A 337 -26.82 21.72 1.02
C LEU A 337 -25.98 22.86 1.57
N LYS A 338 -26.45 24.12 1.39
CA LYS A 338 -25.78 25.30 1.94
C LYS A 338 -25.90 25.39 3.46
N GLU A 339 -27.07 25.07 4.01
CA GLU A 339 -27.32 25.06 5.46
C GLU A 339 -26.60 23.91 6.16
N MET A 340 -26.37 22.80 5.46
CA MET A 340 -25.56 21.67 5.96
C MET A 340 -24.05 21.94 5.89
N ASP A 341 -23.63 23.12 5.45
CA ASP A 341 -22.23 23.49 5.26
C ASP A 341 -21.41 22.45 4.44
N TYR A 342 -22.07 21.91 3.40
CA TYR A 342 -21.57 20.80 2.58
C TYR A 342 -20.14 21.04 2.07
N ILE A 343 -19.85 22.26 1.62
CA ILE A 343 -18.54 22.60 1.02
C ILE A 343 -17.45 22.54 2.09
N SER A 344 -17.70 23.15 3.27
CA SER A 344 -16.73 23.18 4.37
C SER A 344 -16.42 21.76 4.91
N VAL A 345 -17.45 20.93 5.07
CA VAL A 345 -17.27 19.53 5.52
C VAL A 345 -16.50 18.72 4.46
N LYS A 346 -16.82 18.89 3.18
CA LYS A 346 -16.09 18.23 2.08
C LYS A 346 -14.63 18.64 2.06
N ASP A 347 -14.35 19.94 2.24
CA ASP A 347 -12.99 20.49 2.27
C ASP A 347 -12.19 19.97 3.47
N ASP A 348 -12.80 19.92 4.68
CA ASP A 348 -12.15 19.34 5.87
C ASP A 348 -11.80 17.85 5.67
N LEU A 349 -12.73 17.06 5.13
CA LEU A 349 -12.49 15.65 4.84
C LEU A 349 -11.42 15.46 3.77
N ARG A 350 -11.42 16.28 2.71
CA ARG A 350 -10.36 16.29 1.71
C ARG A 350 -8.99 16.58 2.35
N ASP A 351 -8.93 17.60 3.21
CA ASP A 351 -7.71 18.01 3.87
C ASP A 351 -7.17 16.91 4.80
N ARG A 352 -8.02 16.17 5.49
CA ARG A 352 -7.63 15.01 6.30
C ARG A 352 -7.06 13.89 5.44
N VAL A 353 -7.69 13.55 4.32
CA VAL A 353 -7.21 12.50 3.42
C VAL A 353 -5.88 12.90 2.79
N SER A 354 -5.77 14.14 2.28
CA SER A 354 -4.53 14.64 1.68
C SER A 354 -3.39 14.75 2.68
N ALA A 355 -3.66 15.20 3.91
CA ALA A 355 -2.67 15.26 4.98
C ALA A 355 -2.13 13.87 5.35
N PHE A 356 -2.98 12.85 5.35
CA PHE A 356 -2.56 11.47 5.63
C PHE A 356 -1.56 10.95 4.60
N PHE A 357 -1.81 11.18 3.31
CA PHE A 357 -0.89 10.78 2.23
C PHE A 357 0.26 11.77 2.03
N GLY A 358 0.22 12.94 2.70
CA GLY A 358 1.21 13.99 2.54
C GLY A 358 1.15 14.70 1.18
N VAL A 359 0.01 14.67 0.51
CA VAL A 359 -0.22 15.33 -0.78
C VAL A 359 -0.86 16.69 -0.53
N SER A 360 -0.19 17.78 -0.88
CA SER A 360 -0.72 19.12 -0.68
C SER A 360 -1.73 19.51 -1.76
N LYS A 361 -2.54 20.55 -1.47
CA LYS A 361 -3.59 21.07 -2.37
C LYS A 361 -3.06 21.48 -3.73
N VAL A 362 -1.84 22.00 -3.79
CA VAL A 362 -1.19 22.41 -5.04
C VAL A 362 -1.07 21.25 -6.03
N PHE A 363 -0.72 20.03 -5.52
CA PHE A 363 -0.64 18.82 -6.34
C PHE A 363 -2.00 18.23 -6.72
N MET A 364 -3.08 18.72 -6.09
CA MET A 364 -4.46 18.34 -6.42
C MET A 364 -5.13 19.35 -7.38
N ALA A 365 -4.36 20.27 -7.97
CA ALA A 365 -4.83 21.36 -8.83
C ALA A 365 -5.86 22.27 -8.15
N ASP A 366 -5.82 22.39 -6.82
CA ASP A 366 -6.66 23.29 -6.06
C ASP A 366 -5.96 24.64 -5.84
N ASN A 367 -6.37 25.63 -6.62
CA ASN A 367 -5.80 26.99 -6.60
C ASN A 367 -6.46 27.89 -5.52
N THR A 368 -7.31 27.36 -4.65
CA THR A 368 -8.03 28.15 -3.63
C THR A 368 -7.16 28.52 -2.41
N THR A 369 -5.86 28.21 -2.45
CA THR A 369 -4.94 28.58 -1.39
C THR A 369 -4.70 30.09 -1.37
N SER A 370 -5.41 30.79 -0.51
CA SER A 370 -5.14 32.18 -0.17
C SER A 370 -3.87 32.28 0.67
N GLY A 371 -2.74 32.56 0.01
CA GLY A 371 -1.49 32.77 0.73
C GLY A 371 -0.33 32.86 -0.26
N GLY A 372 0.45 33.90 -0.20
CA GLY A 372 1.50 34.21 -1.18
C GLY A 372 2.54 33.11 -1.39
N LEU A 373 3.51 33.35 -2.25
CA LEU A 373 4.62 32.45 -2.67
C LEU A 373 5.25 31.59 -1.57
N ASN A 374 5.31 32.08 -0.33
CA ASN A 374 5.84 31.32 0.81
C ASN A 374 4.98 30.11 1.20
N ASN A 375 3.66 30.18 0.98
CA ASN A 375 2.75 29.08 1.34
C ASN A 375 2.81 27.95 0.30
N GLU A 376 2.97 28.27 -0.98
CA GLU A 376 3.14 27.29 -2.05
C GLU A 376 4.44 26.49 -1.87
N GLY A 377 5.55 27.17 -1.56
CA GLY A 377 6.82 26.51 -1.28
C GLY A 377 6.76 25.55 -0.10
N MET A 378 6.04 25.92 0.97
CA MET A 378 5.84 24.99 2.11
C MET A 378 4.97 23.79 1.75
N GLN A 379 3.96 23.95 0.91
CA GLN A 379 3.11 22.85 0.44
C GLN A 379 3.89 21.89 -0.46
N ILE A 380 4.73 22.39 -1.34
CA ILE A 380 5.63 21.57 -2.17
C ILE A 380 6.57 20.78 -1.28
N LEU A 381 7.17 21.41 -0.26
CA LEU A 381 8.07 20.73 0.67
C LEU A 381 7.41 19.59 1.44
N VAL A 382 6.13 19.72 1.83
CA VAL A 382 5.38 18.64 2.50
C VAL A 382 5.22 17.44 1.57
N THR A 383 4.83 17.68 0.31
CA THR A 383 4.66 16.59 -0.67
C THR A 383 6.02 15.95 -1.00
N ASN A 384 7.08 16.72 -1.17
CA ASN A 384 8.42 16.19 -1.41
C ASN A 384 8.90 15.28 -0.27
N ARG A 385 8.58 15.60 0.99
CA ARG A 385 8.89 14.70 2.13
C ARG A 385 8.12 13.38 2.07
N ALA A 386 6.86 13.41 1.66
CA ALA A 386 6.07 12.18 1.48
C ALA A 386 6.64 11.33 0.33
N VAL A 387 7.00 11.96 -0.78
CA VAL A 387 7.66 11.31 -1.92
C VAL A 387 9.01 10.70 -1.50
N GLN A 388 9.85 11.45 -0.80
CA GLN A 388 11.15 10.98 -0.31
C GLN A 388 10.99 9.77 0.63
N LYS A 389 9.98 9.79 1.51
CA LYS A 389 9.67 8.65 2.38
C LYS A 389 9.30 7.41 1.56
N ALA A 390 8.49 7.54 0.52
CA ALA A 390 8.15 6.45 -0.38
C ALA A 390 9.38 5.96 -1.15
N GLN A 391 10.17 6.86 -1.76
CA GLN A 391 11.41 6.51 -2.45
C GLN A 391 12.41 5.77 -1.55
N THR A 392 12.46 6.10 -0.25
CA THR A 392 13.32 5.42 0.73
C THR A 392 12.98 3.94 0.85
N VAL A 393 11.71 3.55 0.74
CA VAL A 393 11.28 2.14 0.79
C VAL A 393 11.85 1.38 -0.42
N TYR A 394 11.74 1.96 -1.62
CA TYR A 394 12.30 1.36 -2.83
C TYR A 394 13.82 1.27 -2.78
N ASN A 395 14.48 2.37 -2.41
CA ASN A 395 15.95 2.44 -2.35
C ASN A 395 16.56 1.53 -1.29
N ASN A 396 15.86 1.27 -0.18
CA ASN A 396 16.41 0.47 0.92
C ASN A 396 15.99 -1.00 0.89
N TYR A 397 14.86 -1.34 0.29
CA TYR A 397 14.32 -2.71 0.33
C TYR A 397 14.20 -3.33 -1.06
N VAL A 398 13.51 -2.64 -1.99
CA VAL A 398 13.15 -3.22 -3.29
C VAL A 398 14.37 -3.34 -4.19
N PHE A 399 15.08 -2.25 -4.40
CA PHE A 399 16.22 -2.23 -5.33
C PHE A 399 17.41 -3.05 -4.84
N PRO A 400 17.83 -3.00 -3.56
CA PRO A 400 18.90 -3.88 -3.09
C PRO A 400 18.55 -5.37 -3.24
N PHE A 401 17.26 -5.72 -3.02
CA PHE A 401 16.82 -7.08 -3.24
C PHE A 401 16.91 -7.48 -4.72
N LEU A 402 16.41 -6.64 -5.64
CA LEU A 402 16.49 -6.90 -7.08
C LEU A 402 17.95 -7.00 -7.58
N VAL A 403 18.78 -6.03 -7.22
CA VAL A 403 20.20 -5.98 -7.59
C VAL A 403 20.92 -7.25 -7.14
N LYS A 404 20.65 -7.71 -5.90
CA LYS A 404 21.16 -8.98 -5.40
C LYS A 404 20.71 -10.17 -6.24
N GLN A 405 19.43 -10.19 -6.68
CA GLN A 405 18.92 -11.30 -7.49
C GLN A 405 19.46 -11.31 -8.92
N PHE A 406 19.87 -10.15 -9.46
CA PHE A 406 20.61 -10.06 -10.71
C PHE A 406 22.08 -10.46 -10.57
N GLY A 407 22.58 -10.64 -9.32
CA GLY A 407 23.99 -10.96 -9.06
C GLY A 407 24.94 -9.77 -9.25
N ILE A 408 24.42 -8.55 -9.17
CA ILE A 408 25.18 -7.30 -9.29
C ILE A 408 25.72 -6.92 -7.92
N THR A 409 26.99 -6.55 -7.84
CA THR A 409 27.68 -6.15 -6.61
C THR A 409 28.30 -4.76 -6.68
N ASP A 410 28.55 -4.27 -7.89
CA ASP A 410 29.33 -3.06 -8.11
C ASP A 410 28.46 -1.84 -8.40
N TRP A 411 27.15 -2.05 -8.56
CA TRP A 411 26.17 -1.02 -8.90
C TRP A 411 24.95 -1.08 -7.99
N GLU A 412 24.35 0.07 -7.76
CA GLU A 412 23.11 0.23 -7.03
C GLU A 412 22.04 0.84 -7.94
N LEU A 413 20.82 0.33 -7.88
CA LEU A 413 19.66 0.94 -8.53
C LEU A 413 19.00 1.89 -7.54
N ARG A 414 18.65 3.10 -7.96
CA ARG A 414 18.04 4.11 -7.09
C ARG A 414 16.99 4.94 -7.81
N LEU A 415 15.99 5.41 -7.06
CA LEU A 415 15.15 6.54 -7.44
C LEU A 415 15.90 7.83 -7.09
N PRO A 416 16.11 8.72 -8.06
CA PRO A 416 16.72 10.01 -7.79
C PRO A 416 15.77 10.87 -6.94
N PRO A 417 16.28 11.84 -6.17
CA PRO A 417 15.46 12.78 -5.41
C PRO A 417 14.43 13.49 -6.30
N SER A 418 13.23 13.71 -5.78
CA SER A 418 12.15 14.42 -6.50
C SER A 418 12.45 15.90 -6.70
N GLU A 419 13.19 16.50 -5.78
CA GLU A 419 13.63 17.88 -5.88
C GLU A 419 14.75 17.99 -6.91
N GLU A 420 14.60 18.92 -7.86
CA GLU A 420 15.74 19.43 -8.60
C GLU A 420 16.62 20.15 -7.59
N GLU A 421 17.82 19.65 -7.32
CA GLU A 421 18.79 20.45 -6.58
C GLU A 421 18.99 21.72 -7.39
N ASP A 422 18.64 22.86 -6.79
CA ASP A 422 18.89 24.16 -7.37
C ASP A 422 20.38 24.22 -7.76
N GLU A 423 20.69 24.47 -9.04
CA GLU A 423 22.09 24.51 -9.52
C GLU A 423 22.94 25.43 -8.65
N ILE A 424 22.33 26.49 -8.12
CA ILE A 424 22.98 27.42 -7.19
C ILE A 424 23.30 26.72 -5.85
N ALA A 425 22.42 25.85 -5.36
CA ALA A 425 22.67 25.09 -4.13
C ALA A 425 23.77 24.03 -4.34
N ILE A 426 23.82 23.39 -5.51
CA ILE A 426 24.90 22.46 -5.90
C ILE A 426 26.24 23.20 -5.97
N LEU A 427 26.27 24.35 -6.62
CA LEU A 427 27.48 25.15 -6.73
C LEU A 427 27.97 25.65 -5.38
N ARG A 428 27.08 26.08 -4.48
CA ARG A 428 27.41 26.47 -3.11
C ARG A 428 27.95 25.29 -2.28
N LYS A 429 27.34 24.11 -2.40
CA LYS A 429 27.87 22.89 -1.74
C LYS A 429 29.27 22.57 -2.21
N ARG A 430 29.54 22.62 -3.54
CA ARG A 430 30.87 22.41 -4.12
C ARG A 430 31.88 23.45 -3.64
N GLU A 431 31.50 24.71 -3.60
CA GLU A 431 32.34 25.79 -3.10
C GLU A 431 32.71 25.57 -1.62
N ILE A 432 31.76 25.20 -0.78
CA ILE A 432 31.99 24.85 0.63
C ILE A 432 32.92 23.63 0.75
N GLU A 433 32.70 22.58 -0.03
CA GLU A 433 33.56 21.39 -0.04
C GLU A 433 35.01 21.70 -0.47
N VAL A 434 35.20 22.54 -1.47
CA VAL A 434 36.51 23.00 -1.92
C VAL A 434 37.20 23.84 -0.84
N ASN A 435 36.46 24.73 -0.18
CA ASN A 435 36.99 25.56 0.92
C ASN A 435 37.39 24.72 2.14
N ILE A 436 36.57 23.71 2.50
CA ILE A 436 36.92 22.75 3.57
C ILE A 436 38.16 21.95 3.19
N ALA A 437 38.25 21.44 1.95
CA ALA A 437 39.40 20.70 1.48
C ALA A 437 40.69 21.54 1.42
N ALA A 438 40.56 22.84 1.13
CA ALA A 438 41.68 23.80 1.18
C ALA A 438 42.13 24.10 2.62
N SER A 439 41.18 24.24 3.56
CA SER A 439 41.47 24.51 4.98
C SER A 439 42.04 23.32 5.74
N THR A 440 41.80 22.08 5.27
CA THR A 440 42.40 20.85 5.86
C THR A 440 43.78 20.51 5.31
N LYS A 441 44.27 21.25 4.31
CA LYS A 441 45.63 21.11 3.76
C LYS A 441 46.67 22.09 4.36
N ASN A 442 46.20 23.04 5.15
CA ASN A 442 47.03 23.91 5.96
C ASN A 442 47.03 23.41 7.43
#